data_5d32292d7391a0ca9baba48c8639b6c7
#
_entry.id   5d32292d7391a0ca9baba48c8639b6c7
#
_cell.length_a   1.000
_cell.length_b   1.000
_cell.length_c   1.000
_cell.angle_alpha   90.00
_cell.angle_beta   90.00
_cell.angle_gamma   90.00
#
_symmetry.space_group_name_H-M   'P 1'
#
loop_
_entity.id
_entity.type
_entity.pdbx_description
1 polymer ?
#
loop_
_entity_poly.entity_id
_entity_poly.type
_entity_poly.pdbx_seq_one_letter_code
_entity_poly.pdbx_strand_id
1 'polypeptide(L)'
;MDDYYTSMASAANSGKTNREIVTDWYTRYAEEIAGYENTLANLNIQLTQAQQDGDTARADGLQGQIADYTNRENIAKGQCSIPELGLQGFDAVSQTYNKIEQYREALEQAQQSYQNSATSASRSVDNAETKLAQSQREDDTLTNLQTALENCTLTATMDGTITALDARWARCAAARWPRFRMWTT
;
A
#
# COMPACT_ATOMS: atom_id res chain seq x y z
N MET A 1 8.20 -43.36 7.16
CA MET A 1 7.11 -42.37 7.24
C MET A 1 6.48 -42.30 8.63
N ASP A 2 6.31 -43.41 9.31
CA ASP A 2 5.71 -43.45 10.65
C ASP A 2 6.50 -42.68 11.70
N ASP A 3 7.84 -42.72 11.65
CA ASP A 3 8.71 -41.97 12.56
C ASP A 3 8.56 -40.46 12.45
N TYR A 4 8.29 -39.96 11.24
CA TYR A 4 8.05 -38.53 11.01
C TYR A 4 6.77 -38.07 11.71
N TYR A 5 5.66 -38.77 11.51
CA TYR A 5 4.38 -38.42 12.16
C TYR A 5 4.43 -38.62 13.67
N THR A 6 5.13 -39.64 14.17
CA THR A 6 5.29 -39.88 15.60
C THR A 6 6.12 -38.75 16.25
N SER A 7 7.19 -38.31 15.60
CA SER A 7 8.00 -37.18 16.08
C SER A 7 7.26 -35.86 16.01
N MET A 8 6.47 -35.62 14.95
CA MET A 8 5.59 -34.45 14.86
C MET A 8 4.56 -34.40 15.99
N ALA A 9 3.90 -35.52 16.28
CA ALA A 9 2.93 -35.62 17.37
C ALA A 9 3.58 -35.41 18.74
N SER A 10 4.77 -35.98 18.98
CA SER A 10 5.54 -35.80 20.22
C SER A 10 6.01 -34.35 20.40
N ALA A 11 6.45 -33.70 19.36
CA ALA A 11 6.94 -32.33 19.41
C ALA A 11 5.81 -31.30 19.51
N ALA A 12 4.63 -31.55 18.92
CA ALA A 12 3.43 -30.75 19.14
C ALA A 12 3.02 -30.77 20.63
N ASN A 13 3.19 -31.89 21.32
CA ASN A 13 2.97 -31.99 22.76
C ASN A 13 4.02 -31.23 23.61
N SER A 14 5.19 -30.88 23.04
CA SER A 14 6.25 -30.11 23.71
C SER A 14 6.15 -28.58 23.46
N GLY A 15 5.11 -28.10 22.77
CA GLY A 15 4.91 -26.68 22.49
C GLY A 15 5.78 -26.11 21.38
N LYS A 16 6.48 -26.95 20.61
CA LYS A 16 7.22 -26.52 19.41
C LYS A 16 6.27 -26.22 18.25
N THR A 17 6.59 -25.21 17.50
CA THR A 17 5.89 -24.91 16.24
C THR A 17 6.23 -25.95 15.17
N ASN A 18 5.34 -26.15 14.21
CA ASN A 18 5.59 -27.08 13.09
C ASN A 18 6.88 -26.75 12.33
N ARG A 19 7.22 -25.47 12.21
CA ARG A 19 8.47 -25.04 11.56
C ARG A 19 9.70 -25.48 12.36
N GLU A 20 9.70 -25.30 13.67
CA GLU A 20 10.82 -25.75 14.54
C GLU A 20 11.01 -27.26 14.46
N ILE A 21 9.91 -28.01 14.42
CA ILE A 21 9.98 -29.50 14.27
C ILE A 21 10.63 -29.87 12.94
N VAL A 22 10.21 -29.27 11.85
CA VAL A 22 10.77 -29.56 10.53
C VAL A 22 12.23 -29.09 10.43
N THR A 23 12.60 -27.98 11.09
CA THR A 23 13.97 -27.51 11.18
C THR A 23 14.87 -28.51 11.93
N ASP A 24 14.42 -29.01 13.07
CA ASP A 24 15.16 -30.03 13.85
C ASP A 24 15.41 -31.29 13.02
N TRP A 25 14.40 -31.70 12.25
CA TRP A 25 14.52 -32.87 11.36
C TRP A 25 15.52 -32.62 10.23
N TYR A 26 15.45 -31.49 9.59
CA TYR A 26 16.39 -31.10 8.54
C TYR A 26 17.82 -31.07 9.08
N THR A 27 18.04 -30.44 10.23
CA THR A 27 19.36 -30.34 10.86
C THR A 27 19.93 -31.74 11.20
N ARG A 28 19.10 -32.61 11.76
CA ARG A 28 19.51 -33.97 12.08
C ARG A 28 19.97 -34.76 10.85
N TYR A 29 19.19 -34.72 9.75
CA TYR A 29 19.60 -35.40 8.52
C TYR A 29 20.82 -34.77 7.87
N ALA A 30 20.94 -33.46 7.91
CA ALA A 30 22.11 -32.76 7.40
C ALA A 30 23.40 -33.16 8.15
N GLU A 31 23.34 -33.26 9.47
CA GLU A 31 24.44 -33.76 10.32
C GLU A 31 24.79 -35.24 10.02
N GLU A 32 23.78 -36.09 9.82
CA GLU A 32 23.96 -37.49 9.47
C GLU A 32 24.62 -37.65 8.09
N ILE A 33 24.18 -36.88 7.07
CA ILE A 33 24.78 -36.84 5.73
C ILE A 33 26.24 -36.41 5.81
N ALA A 34 26.54 -35.31 6.53
CA ALA A 34 27.90 -34.84 6.74
C ALA A 34 28.80 -35.89 7.42
N GLY A 35 28.25 -36.65 8.34
CA GLY A 35 28.93 -37.79 8.99
C GLY A 35 29.28 -38.89 7.97
N TYR A 36 28.38 -39.27 7.10
CA TYR A 36 28.64 -40.24 6.02
C TYR A 36 29.65 -39.72 5.00
N GLU A 37 29.56 -38.47 4.56
CA GLU A 37 30.53 -37.85 3.65
C GLU A 37 31.95 -37.84 4.22
N ASN A 38 32.12 -37.50 5.49
CA ASN A 38 33.42 -37.57 6.18
C ASN A 38 33.94 -38.99 6.26
N THR A 39 33.07 -39.98 6.55
CA THR A 39 33.46 -41.40 6.62
C THR A 39 33.89 -41.91 5.25
N LEU A 40 33.13 -41.57 4.19
CA LEU A 40 33.46 -41.94 2.82
C LEU A 40 34.79 -41.33 2.35
N ALA A 41 35.06 -40.06 2.71
CA ALA A 41 36.35 -39.43 2.44
C ALA A 41 37.53 -40.20 3.07
N ASN A 42 37.38 -40.58 4.34
CA ASN A 42 38.41 -41.38 5.05
C ASN A 42 38.59 -42.76 4.46
N LEU A 43 37.51 -43.46 4.12
CA LEU A 43 37.57 -44.77 3.48
C LEU A 43 38.24 -44.73 2.09
N ASN A 44 37.98 -43.68 1.31
CA ASN A 44 38.62 -43.48 0.01
C ASN A 44 40.15 -43.27 0.14
N ILE A 45 40.58 -42.50 1.16
CA ILE A 45 42.02 -42.34 1.45
C ILE A 45 42.64 -43.71 1.80
N GLN A 46 42.00 -44.49 2.67
CA GLN A 46 42.49 -45.82 3.04
C GLN A 46 42.50 -46.80 1.85
N LEU A 47 41.50 -46.73 0.98
CA LEU A 47 41.46 -47.55 -0.24
C LEU A 47 42.62 -47.21 -1.17
N THR A 48 42.92 -45.92 -1.35
CA THR A 48 44.05 -45.47 -2.16
C THR A 48 45.38 -46.02 -1.60
N GLN A 49 45.54 -45.99 -0.26
CA GLN A 49 46.74 -46.54 0.40
C GLN A 49 46.86 -48.05 0.22
N ALA A 50 45.75 -48.80 0.42
CA ALA A 50 45.76 -50.25 0.24
C ALA A 50 46.08 -50.67 -1.20
N GLN A 51 45.61 -49.88 -2.18
CA GLN A 51 45.94 -50.08 -3.60
C GLN A 51 47.45 -49.82 -3.88
N GLN A 52 48.02 -48.81 -3.27
CA GLN A 52 49.47 -48.50 -3.42
C GLN A 52 50.32 -49.55 -2.77
N ASP A 53 49.88 -50.13 -1.64
CA ASP A 53 50.56 -51.17 -0.91
C ASP A 53 50.40 -52.56 -1.60
N GLY A 54 49.51 -52.70 -2.61
CA GLY A 54 49.23 -53.98 -3.29
C GLY A 54 48.39 -54.94 -2.45
N ASP A 55 47.77 -54.47 -1.36
CA ASP A 55 46.89 -55.27 -0.48
C ASP A 55 45.48 -55.36 -1.08
N THR A 56 45.30 -56.32 -1.96
CA THR A 56 44.01 -56.53 -2.65
C THR A 56 42.88 -56.93 -1.71
N ALA A 57 43.16 -57.75 -0.72
CA ALA A 57 42.14 -58.21 0.25
C ALA A 57 41.59 -57.04 1.09
N ARG A 58 42.47 -56.14 1.49
CA ARG A 58 42.07 -54.92 2.23
C ARG A 58 41.34 -53.94 1.32
N ALA A 59 41.78 -53.80 0.08
CA ALA A 59 41.12 -52.93 -0.92
C ALA A 59 39.67 -53.40 -1.20
N ASP A 60 39.44 -54.70 -1.39
CA ASP A 60 38.12 -55.29 -1.61
C ASP A 60 37.18 -55.05 -0.39
N GLY A 61 37.71 -55.25 0.82
CA GLY A 61 36.98 -54.97 2.06
C GLY A 61 36.55 -53.49 2.19
N LEU A 62 37.46 -52.56 1.85
CA LEU A 62 37.19 -51.11 1.85
C LEU A 62 36.18 -50.70 0.78
N GLN A 63 36.22 -51.30 -0.42
CA GLN A 63 35.21 -51.07 -1.46
C GLN A 63 33.81 -51.47 -0.98
N GLY A 64 33.69 -52.62 -0.29
CA GLY A 64 32.43 -53.06 0.32
C GLY A 64 31.90 -52.05 1.33
N GLN A 65 32.77 -51.50 2.20
CA GLN A 65 32.39 -50.48 3.17
C GLN A 65 31.95 -49.17 2.49
N ILE A 66 32.68 -48.74 1.47
CA ILE A 66 32.32 -47.56 0.70
C ILE A 66 30.93 -47.71 0.05
N ALA A 67 30.63 -48.86 -0.53
CA ALA A 67 29.32 -49.12 -1.12
C ALA A 67 28.20 -49.09 -0.06
N ASP A 68 28.41 -49.64 1.16
CA ASP A 68 27.44 -49.58 2.26
C ASP A 68 27.20 -48.13 2.73
N TYR A 69 28.27 -47.38 3.00
CA TYR A 69 28.14 -45.98 3.42
C TYR A 69 27.55 -45.08 2.34
N THR A 70 27.85 -45.29 1.06
CA THR A 70 27.23 -44.58 -0.06
C THR A 70 25.71 -44.86 -0.10
N ASN A 71 25.30 -46.09 0.13
CA ASN A 71 23.89 -46.44 0.19
C ASN A 71 23.18 -45.74 1.36
N ARG A 72 23.79 -45.73 2.54
CA ARG A 72 23.25 -45.02 3.72
C ARG A 72 23.13 -43.51 3.51
N GLU A 73 24.15 -42.90 2.90
CA GLU A 73 24.14 -41.49 2.53
C GLU A 73 22.98 -41.17 1.56
N ASN A 74 22.79 -41.99 0.53
CA ASN A 74 21.69 -41.82 -0.42
C ASN A 74 20.31 -41.93 0.24
N ILE A 75 20.14 -42.85 1.19
CA ILE A 75 18.92 -43.00 1.98
C ILE A 75 18.70 -41.74 2.83
N ALA A 76 19.71 -41.26 3.52
CA ALA A 76 19.64 -40.06 4.35
C ALA A 76 19.32 -38.80 3.49
N LYS A 77 19.95 -38.64 2.32
CA LYS A 77 19.63 -37.57 1.36
C LYS A 77 18.17 -37.63 0.91
N GLY A 78 17.68 -38.83 0.57
CA GLY A 78 16.26 -39.01 0.23
C GLY A 78 15.29 -38.63 1.35
N GLN A 79 15.66 -38.96 2.60
CA GLN A 79 14.87 -38.59 3.78
C GLN A 79 14.94 -37.08 4.10
N CYS A 80 16.09 -36.44 3.89
CA CYS A 80 16.31 -35.01 4.11
C CYS A 80 15.50 -34.14 3.15
N SER A 81 15.18 -34.64 1.96
CA SER A 81 14.41 -33.88 0.97
C SER A 81 12.98 -33.53 1.46
N ILE A 82 12.40 -34.33 2.34
CA ILE A 82 11.04 -34.09 2.86
C ILE A 82 11.00 -32.86 3.78
N PRO A 83 11.82 -32.76 4.84
CA PRO A 83 11.86 -31.56 5.67
C PRO A 83 12.34 -30.33 4.89
N GLU A 84 13.23 -30.47 3.91
CA GLU A 84 13.66 -29.38 3.05
C GLU A 84 12.49 -28.75 2.29
N LEU A 85 11.66 -29.57 1.64
CA LEU A 85 10.44 -29.12 0.95
C LEU A 85 9.45 -28.48 1.94
N GLY A 86 9.35 -29.03 3.16
CA GLY A 86 8.53 -28.47 4.24
C GLY A 86 8.97 -27.05 4.60
N LEU A 87 10.27 -26.81 4.77
CA LEU A 87 10.83 -25.47 5.07
C LEU A 87 10.58 -24.47 3.93
N GLN A 88 10.78 -24.89 2.68
CA GLN A 88 10.46 -24.06 1.51
C GLN A 88 8.98 -23.66 1.49
N GLY A 89 8.09 -24.59 1.85
CA GLY A 89 6.65 -24.31 1.98
C GLY A 89 6.35 -23.25 3.05
N PHE A 90 6.96 -23.33 4.23
CA PHE A 90 6.80 -22.33 5.28
C PHE A 90 7.31 -20.95 4.85
N ASP A 91 8.43 -20.89 4.13
CA ASP A 91 8.97 -19.64 3.62
C ASP A 91 8.07 -19.00 2.55
N ALA A 92 7.50 -19.82 1.66
CA ALA A 92 6.53 -19.36 0.66
C ALA A 92 5.25 -18.79 1.32
N VAL A 93 4.74 -19.47 2.36
CA VAL A 93 3.59 -18.98 3.14
C VAL A 93 3.93 -17.66 3.83
N SER A 94 5.10 -17.55 4.47
CA SER A 94 5.55 -16.32 5.12
C SER A 94 5.67 -15.15 4.13
N GLN A 95 6.25 -15.39 2.96
CA GLN A 95 6.33 -14.38 1.89
C GLN A 95 4.95 -13.94 1.40
N THR A 96 4.00 -14.88 1.31
CA THR A 96 2.62 -14.57 0.92
C THR A 96 1.93 -13.71 1.97
N TYR A 97 2.10 -14.01 3.25
CA TYR A 97 1.61 -13.19 4.36
C TYR A 97 2.14 -11.76 4.30
N ASN A 98 3.46 -11.60 4.09
CA ASN A 98 4.08 -10.28 3.97
C ASN A 98 3.52 -9.48 2.79
N LYS A 99 3.23 -10.15 1.65
CA LYS A 99 2.57 -9.50 0.51
C LYS A 99 1.14 -9.07 0.82
N ILE A 100 0.38 -9.89 1.54
CA ILE A 100 -0.98 -9.55 1.96
C ILE A 100 -0.97 -8.29 2.85
N GLU A 101 -0.06 -8.20 3.82
CA GLU A 101 0.08 -7.02 4.66
C GLU A 101 0.47 -5.77 3.83
N GLN A 102 1.40 -5.89 2.89
CA GLN A 102 1.75 -4.79 1.99
C GLN A 102 0.55 -4.31 1.15
N TYR A 103 -0.26 -5.23 0.64
CA TYR A 103 -1.47 -4.87 -0.11
C TYR A 103 -2.53 -4.23 0.78
N ARG A 104 -2.64 -4.66 2.03
CA ARG A 104 -3.54 -4.06 3.02
C ARG A 104 -3.17 -2.63 3.32
N GLU A 105 -1.88 -2.37 3.58
CA GLU A 105 -1.36 -1.02 3.79
C GLU A 105 -1.56 -0.12 2.56
N ALA A 106 -1.29 -0.64 1.36
CA ALA A 106 -1.50 0.08 0.11
C ALA A 106 -2.98 0.43 -0.13
N LEU A 107 -3.90 -0.47 0.22
CA LEU A 107 -5.34 -0.24 0.14
C LEU A 107 -5.77 0.86 1.11
N GLU A 108 -5.28 0.84 2.34
CA GLU A 108 -5.58 1.87 3.34
C GLU A 108 -5.08 3.25 2.91
N GLN A 109 -3.86 3.34 2.38
CA GLN A 109 -3.31 4.57 1.81
C GLN A 109 -4.14 5.08 0.62
N ALA A 110 -4.58 4.18 -0.26
CA ALA A 110 -5.43 4.54 -1.40
C ALA A 110 -6.80 5.06 -0.95
N GLN A 111 -7.41 4.43 0.05
CA GLN A 111 -8.68 4.89 0.64
C GLN A 111 -8.53 6.28 1.27
N GLN A 112 -7.46 6.53 2.00
CA GLN A 112 -7.19 7.83 2.60
C GLN A 112 -6.94 8.91 1.55
N SER A 113 -6.19 8.59 0.49
CA SER A 113 -5.98 9.48 -0.65
C SER A 113 -7.29 9.82 -1.36
N TYR A 114 -8.16 8.82 -1.56
CA TYR A 114 -9.48 9.04 -2.13
C TYR A 114 -10.35 9.97 -1.27
N GLN A 115 -10.40 9.75 0.04
CA GLN A 115 -11.16 10.61 0.97
C GLN A 115 -10.64 12.05 0.97
N ASN A 116 -9.32 12.25 0.96
CA ASN A 116 -8.70 13.56 0.88
C ASN A 116 -9.05 14.27 -0.45
N SER A 117 -9.02 13.54 -1.55
CA SER A 117 -9.38 14.06 -2.87
C SER A 117 -10.87 14.43 -2.96
N ALA A 118 -11.75 13.58 -2.42
CA ALA A 118 -13.19 13.85 -2.35
C ALA A 118 -13.49 15.09 -1.51
N THR A 119 -12.84 15.22 -0.35
CA THR A 119 -12.98 16.41 0.52
C THR A 119 -12.48 17.67 -0.17
N SER A 120 -11.35 17.60 -0.88
CA SER A 120 -10.81 18.72 -1.64
C SER A 120 -11.74 19.14 -2.80
N ALA A 121 -12.32 18.17 -3.50
CA ALA A 121 -13.29 18.42 -4.56
C ALA A 121 -14.56 19.10 -4.00
N SER A 122 -15.10 18.61 -2.88
CA SER A 122 -16.25 19.22 -2.21
C SER A 122 -15.98 20.68 -1.84
N ARG A 123 -14.84 20.96 -1.21
CA ARG A 123 -14.43 22.34 -0.88
C ARG A 123 -14.30 23.23 -2.12
N SER A 124 -13.87 22.68 -3.24
CA SER A 124 -13.75 23.43 -4.49
C SER A 124 -15.13 23.80 -5.06
N VAL A 125 -16.11 22.89 -4.94
CA VAL A 125 -17.51 23.15 -5.31
C VAL A 125 -18.10 24.24 -4.41
N ASP A 126 -17.98 24.12 -3.08
CA ASP A 126 -18.47 25.10 -2.11
C ASP A 126 -17.90 26.51 -2.37
N ASN A 127 -16.59 26.56 -2.70
CA ASN A 127 -15.94 27.82 -3.06
C ASN A 127 -16.46 28.41 -4.38
N ALA A 128 -16.75 27.55 -5.37
CA ALA A 128 -17.33 28.00 -6.64
C ALA A 128 -18.77 28.54 -6.47
N GLU A 129 -19.57 27.84 -5.66
CA GLU A 129 -20.93 28.28 -5.31
C GLU A 129 -20.92 29.62 -4.57
N THR A 130 -19.99 29.78 -3.62
CA THR A 130 -19.83 31.04 -2.87
C THR A 130 -19.47 32.19 -3.82
N LYS A 131 -18.56 31.98 -4.78
CA LYS A 131 -18.17 32.98 -5.78
C LYS A 131 -19.34 33.31 -6.73
N LEU A 132 -20.11 32.30 -7.12
CA LEU A 132 -21.28 32.50 -7.95
C LEU A 132 -22.33 33.37 -7.24
N ALA A 133 -22.64 33.07 -5.97
CA ALA A 133 -23.56 33.86 -5.16
C ALA A 133 -23.07 35.30 -4.95
N GLN A 134 -21.75 35.52 -4.83
CA GLN A 134 -21.17 36.85 -4.74
C GLN A 134 -21.33 37.61 -6.06
N SER A 135 -21.05 37.00 -7.21
CA SER A 135 -21.22 37.59 -8.53
C SER A 135 -22.69 37.98 -8.79
N GLN A 136 -23.65 37.15 -8.38
CA GLN A 136 -25.06 37.45 -8.49
C GLN A 136 -25.46 38.71 -7.68
N ARG A 137 -24.92 38.86 -6.44
CA ARG A 137 -25.14 40.06 -5.62
C ARG A 137 -24.53 41.31 -6.24
N GLU A 138 -23.39 41.20 -6.92
CA GLU A 138 -22.74 42.27 -7.63
C GLU A 138 -23.61 42.72 -8.83
N ASP A 139 -24.18 41.76 -9.59
CA ASP A 139 -25.10 42.04 -10.69
C ASP A 139 -26.39 42.72 -10.21
N ASP A 140 -26.98 42.25 -9.09
CA ASP A 140 -28.13 42.89 -8.47
C ASP A 140 -27.82 44.36 -8.07
N THR A 141 -26.63 44.59 -7.54
CA THR A 141 -26.14 45.90 -7.13
C THR A 141 -26.01 46.83 -8.36
N LEU A 142 -25.43 46.32 -9.47
CA LEU A 142 -25.33 47.06 -10.72
C LEU A 142 -26.69 47.41 -11.29
N THR A 143 -27.64 46.48 -11.30
CA THR A 143 -29.01 46.70 -11.74
C THR A 143 -29.71 47.78 -10.92
N ASN A 144 -29.55 47.76 -9.60
CA ASN A 144 -30.09 48.76 -8.70
C ASN A 144 -29.46 50.14 -8.95
N LEU A 145 -28.16 50.23 -9.20
CA LEU A 145 -27.48 51.48 -9.54
C LEU A 145 -27.91 52.04 -10.90
N GLN A 146 -28.11 51.17 -11.89
CA GLN A 146 -28.64 51.58 -13.21
C GLN A 146 -30.05 52.13 -13.06
N THR A 147 -30.93 51.44 -12.32
CA THR A 147 -32.29 51.93 -12.07
C THR A 147 -32.26 53.26 -11.31
N ALA A 148 -31.36 53.42 -10.33
CA ALA A 148 -31.20 54.69 -9.64
C ALA A 148 -30.72 55.82 -10.57
N LEU A 149 -29.80 55.52 -11.49
CA LEU A 149 -29.32 56.49 -12.50
C LEU A 149 -30.43 56.87 -13.47
N GLU A 150 -31.23 55.94 -13.97
CA GLU A 150 -32.40 56.21 -14.81
C GLU A 150 -33.41 57.10 -14.10
N ASN A 151 -33.66 56.84 -12.82
CA ASN A 151 -34.54 57.66 -11.99
C ASN A 151 -34.00 59.08 -11.72
N CYS A 152 -32.69 59.30 -11.91
CA CYS A 152 -32.11 60.66 -11.89
C CYS A 152 -32.36 61.48 -13.18
N THR A 153 -32.82 60.79 -14.24
CA THR A 153 -33.15 61.49 -15.52
C THR A 153 -34.59 61.92 -15.48
N LEU A 154 -34.83 63.28 -15.33
CA LEU A 154 -36.17 63.87 -15.38
C LEU A 154 -36.50 64.23 -16.80
N THR A 155 -37.56 63.59 -17.33
CA THR A 155 -38.09 63.91 -18.64
C THR A 155 -39.39 64.74 -18.49
N ALA A 156 -39.48 65.84 -19.10
CA ALA A 156 -40.70 66.61 -19.10
C ALA A 156 -41.81 65.86 -19.87
N THR A 157 -42.96 65.69 -19.24
CA THR A 157 -44.14 65.02 -19.85
C THR A 157 -45.01 65.92 -20.66
N MET A 158 -44.73 67.19 -20.66
CA MET A 158 -45.45 68.21 -21.40
C MET A 158 -44.47 69.30 -21.86
N ASP A 159 -44.79 69.92 -23.00
CA ASP A 159 -44.04 71.06 -23.47
C ASP A 159 -44.30 72.25 -22.56
N GLY A 160 -43.24 72.91 -22.11
CA GLY A 160 -43.32 74.05 -21.19
C GLY A 160 -41.96 74.69 -21.00
N THR A 161 -41.95 75.92 -20.51
CA THR A 161 -40.72 76.65 -20.21
C THR A 161 -40.38 76.50 -18.73
N ILE A 162 -39.15 76.07 -18.47
CA ILE A 162 -38.62 75.95 -17.08
C ILE A 162 -38.31 77.39 -16.61
N THR A 163 -39.09 77.87 -15.65
CA THR A 163 -38.95 79.25 -15.13
C THR A 163 -38.05 79.31 -13.88
N ALA A 164 -37.84 78.17 -13.18
CA ALA A 164 -36.91 78.09 -12.05
C ALA A 164 -36.46 76.65 -11.87
N LEU A 165 -35.15 76.44 -11.69
CA LEU A 165 -34.57 75.20 -11.33
C LEU A 165 -33.84 75.35 -9.95
N ASP A 166 -34.45 74.85 -8.87
CA ASP A 166 -33.86 74.96 -7.55
C ASP A 166 -33.13 73.59 -7.22
N ALA A 167 -32.00 73.37 -7.92
CA ALA A 167 -31.18 72.22 -7.71
C ALA A 167 -30.09 72.50 -6.64
N ARG A 168 -30.31 72.07 -5.41
CA ARG A 168 -29.27 72.12 -4.39
C ARG A 168 -28.49 70.81 -4.40
N TRP A 169 -27.22 70.92 -4.61
CA TRP A 169 -26.33 69.79 -4.42
C TRP A 169 -26.37 69.33 -2.97
N ALA A 170 -27.17 68.31 -2.68
CA ALA A 170 -27.14 67.69 -1.34
C ALA A 170 -25.79 66.95 -1.17
N ARG A 171 -24.92 67.46 -0.32
CA ARG A 171 -23.84 66.68 0.25
C ARG A 171 -24.50 65.53 0.98
N CYS A 172 -24.25 64.32 0.50
CA CYS A 172 -24.44 62.99 1.11
C CYS A 172 -25.24 62.97 2.43
N ALA A 173 -26.43 62.50 2.37
CA ALA A 173 -27.36 61.93 3.34
C ALA A 173 -28.71 62.68 3.42
N ALA A 174 -29.68 62.07 2.81
CA ALA A 174 -31.09 62.41 2.75
C ALA A 174 -31.46 63.16 1.46
N ALA A 175 -31.90 62.39 0.48
CA ALA A 175 -32.43 62.86 -0.79
C ALA A 175 -33.68 63.72 -0.55
N ARG A 176 -33.51 65.01 -0.64
CA ARG A 176 -34.67 65.90 -0.93
C ARG A 176 -34.69 66.13 -2.42
N TRP A 177 -35.70 65.58 -3.08
CA TRP A 177 -35.97 65.81 -4.51
C TRP A 177 -36.10 67.31 -4.85
N PRO A 178 -35.54 67.76 -5.96
CA PRO A 178 -35.76 69.14 -6.40
C PRO A 178 -37.23 69.36 -6.67
N ARG A 179 -37.79 70.42 -6.10
CA ARG A 179 -39.18 70.84 -6.37
C ARG A 179 -39.21 71.66 -7.70
N PHE A 180 -39.83 71.06 -8.75
CA PHE A 180 -40.11 71.74 -9.97
C PHE A 180 -41.44 72.53 -9.84
N ARG A 181 -41.41 73.81 -10.14
CA ARG A 181 -42.64 74.57 -10.39
C ARG A 181 -42.85 74.70 -11.90
N MET A 182 -43.84 74.03 -12.38
CA MET A 182 -44.34 74.27 -13.73
C MET A 182 -45.40 75.30 -13.71
N TRP A 183 -45.30 76.30 -14.61
CA TRP A 183 -46.37 77.15 -14.96
C TRP A 183 -46.89 76.72 -16.32
N THR A 184 -48.18 76.37 -16.37
CA THR A 184 -48.89 76.15 -17.64
C THR A 184 -49.42 77.49 -18.15
N THR A 185 -49.12 77.88 -19.39
CA THR A 185 -49.71 78.99 -20.10
C THR A 185 -51.02 78.56 -20.74
#